data_0cd8eb21c1d84ce9c18d2e802f30e770
#
_entry.id   0cd8eb21c1d84ce9c18d2e802f30e770
#
_cell.length_a   1.000
_cell.length_b   1.000
_cell.length_c   1.000
_cell.angle_alpha   90.00
_cell.angle_beta   90.00
_cell.angle_gamma   90.00
#
_symmetry.space_group_name_H-M   'P 1'
#
loop_
_entity.id
_entity.type
_entity.pdbx_description
1 polymer ?
#
loop_
_entity_poly.entity_id
_entity_poly.type
_entity_poly.pdbx_seq_one_letter_code
_entity_poly.pdbx_strand_id
1 'polypeptide(L)'
;MQKNNQPASQEKFKTLIGGQALIEGILMQGPDKRAIVVRGPEGLVQKVEPIKKKHGILTWPLIRGVVNFGSSMVNGVKALMYSADFFPEAEGEPSKFETWLEKKLGSEKLQKVVVYLSVVLGVALSVGLFILLPTLLASFIPGLKERAVLRSLIEGVFRILIFLGYMIMVSKTPDMKRVFSYHGAEHKTIRCYEAQLPLTVENVRPQTRLHPRCGTSFLFVVIIISILVSAVFSSIFPISNTFLRMLSRLAMLPFIVAIAYEFNRLVGRHDNWLTKILTAPGMWFQLFTTNEPDDSMIEVAIEALTLVLPEQEGADRW
;
A
#
# COMPACT_ATOMS: atom_id res chain seq x y z
N MET A 1 -8.67 10.45 53.49
CA MET A 1 -7.80 10.44 52.29
C MET A 1 -8.22 9.26 51.42
N GLN A 2 -9.13 9.49 50.48
CA GLN A 2 -9.53 8.48 49.50
C GLN A 2 -8.48 8.45 48.40
N LYS A 3 -7.79 7.32 48.26
CA LYS A 3 -6.91 7.05 47.08
C LYS A 3 -7.78 6.94 45.84
N ASN A 4 -7.65 7.91 44.93
CA ASN A 4 -8.19 7.85 43.59
C ASN A 4 -7.53 6.67 42.83
N ASN A 5 -8.24 5.54 42.77
CA ASN A 5 -7.94 4.47 41.82
C ASN A 5 -8.36 4.95 40.43
N GLN A 6 -7.45 5.63 39.74
CA GLN A 6 -7.59 5.72 38.28
C GLN A 6 -7.40 4.30 37.73
N PRO A 7 -8.33 3.79 36.89
CA PRO A 7 -8.12 2.51 36.24
C PRO A 7 -6.87 2.61 35.37
N ALA A 8 -5.99 1.61 35.51
CA ALA A 8 -4.84 1.44 34.63
C ALA A 8 -5.29 1.64 33.19
N SER A 9 -4.56 2.44 32.44
CA SER A 9 -4.81 2.68 31.01
C SER A 9 -4.93 1.32 30.31
N GLN A 10 -6.14 0.91 29.98
CA GLN A 10 -6.38 -0.28 29.16
C GLN A 10 -5.55 -0.08 27.89
N GLU A 11 -4.59 -0.96 27.64
CA GLU A 11 -3.85 -0.98 26.37
C GLU A 11 -4.90 -1.05 25.26
N LYS A 12 -4.93 -0.02 24.42
CA LYS A 12 -5.88 0.03 23.31
C LYS A 12 -5.66 -1.21 22.43
N PHE A 13 -6.73 -1.98 22.24
CA PHE A 13 -6.69 -3.11 21.33
C PHE A 13 -6.24 -2.65 19.93
N LYS A 14 -5.28 -3.35 19.36
CA LYS A 14 -4.74 -3.09 18.04
C LYS A 14 -4.70 -4.40 17.27
N THR A 15 -5.37 -4.44 16.13
CA THR A 15 -5.40 -5.64 15.29
C THR A 15 -4.26 -5.67 14.28
N LEU A 16 -3.82 -6.89 13.93
CA LEU A 16 -2.94 -7.18 12.78
C LEU A 16 -3.71 -7.21 11.46
N ILE A 17 -5.04 -7.19 11.51
CA ILE A 17 -5.87 -7.20 10.31
C ILE A 17 -5.66 -5.90 9.55
N GLY A 18 -5.47 -6.02 8.25
CA GLY A 18 -5.36 -4.92 7.32
C GLY A 18 -5.89 -5.33 5.97
N GLY A 19 -6.06 -4.37 5.07
CA GLY A 19 -6.65 -4.66 3.79
C GLY A 19 -6.06 -3.89 2.63
N GLN A 20 -6.76 -3.95 1.53
CA GLN A 20 -6.49 -3.22 0.30
C GLN A 20 -7.81 -2.96 -0.40
N ALA A 21 -8.07 -1.71 -0.76
CA ALA A 21 -9.19 -1.36 -1.61
C ALA A 21 -8.99 -1.91 -3.03
N LEU A 22 -10.09 -2.36 -3.63
CA LEU A 22 -10.18 -2.93 -4.96
C LEU A 22 -11.23 -2.17 -5.78
N ILE A 23 -11.46 -2.59 -7.01
CA ILE A 23 -12.58 -2.10 -7.82
C ILE A 23 -13.86 -2.65 -7.21
N GLU A 24 -14.74 -1.75 -6.74
CA GLU A 24 -16.01 -2.07 -6.09
C GLU A 24 -15.91 -3.13 -4.97
N GLY A 25 -14.75 -3.16 -4.27
CA GLY A 25 -14.51 -4.20 -3.27
C GLY A 25 -13.33 -3.94 -2.35
N ILE A 26 -13.10 -4.89 -1.47
CA ILE A 26 -12.02 -4.87 -0.48
C ILE A 26 -11.42 -6.27 -0.34
N LEU A 27 -10.09 -6.33 -0.33
CA LEU A 27 -9.34 -7.46 0.20
C LEU A 27 -9.03 -7.19 1.67
N MET A 28 -9.47 -8.04 2.58
CA MET A 28 -9.02 -8.06 3.98
C MET A 28 -8.10 -9.25 4.22
N GLN A 29 -7.10 -9.03 5.06
CA GLN A 29 -6.14 -10.06 5.46
C GLN A 29 -6.05 -10.13 6.99
N GLY A 30 -6.46 -11.26 7.54
CA GLY A 30 -6.31 -11.62 8.94
C GLY A 30 -5.05 -12.47 9.18
N PRO A 31 -4.90 -13.05 10.36
CA PRO A 31 -3.75 -13.89 10.72
C PRO A 31 -3.67 -15.20 9.93
N ASP A 32 -4.80 -15.83 9.63
CA ASP A 32 -4.85 -17.17 9.01
C ASP A 32 -5.58 -17.20 7.66
N LYS A 33 -6.42 -16.21 7.39
CA LYS A 33 -7.28 -16.12 6.19
C LYS A 33 -7.16 -14.76 5.55
N ARG A 34 -7.38 -14.69 4.25
CA ARG A 34 -7.69 -13.46 3.53
C ARG A 34 -9.01 -13.61 2.82
N ALA A 35 -9.78 -12.56 2.75
CA ALA A 35 -11.06 -12.52 2.07
C ALA A 35 -11.09 -11.38 1.06
N ILE A 36 -11.64 -11.63 -0.11
CA ILE A 36 -11.98 -10.62 -1.11
C ILE A 36 -13.49 -10.55 -1.14
N VAL A 37 -14.05 -9.36 -0.93
CA VAL A 37 -15.48 -9.10 -1.07
C VAL A 37 -15.64 -8.00 -2.10
N VAL A 38 -16.43 -8.27 -3.14
CA VAL A 38 -16.72 -7.37 -4.25
C VAL A 38 -18.22 -7.21 -4.39
N ARG A 39 -18.70 -5.99 -4.55
CA ARG A 39 -20.09 -5.69 -4.90
C ARG A 39 -20.27 -5.77 -6.41
N GLY A 40 -20.50 -7.00 -6.91
CA GLY A 40 -20.79 -7.24 -8.31
C GLY A 40 -22.21 -6.79 -8.69
N PRO A 41 -22.56 -6.86 -9.99
CA PRO A 41 -23.89 -6.49 -10.49
C PRO A 41 -25.04 -7.28 -9.87
N GLU A 42 -24.81 -8.54 -9.51
CA GLU A 42 -25.82 -9.47 -8.95
C GLU A 42 -25.80 -9.52 -7.41
N GLY A 43 -24.93 -8.73 -6.75
CA GLY A 43 -24.80 -8.71 -5.29
C GLY A 43 -23.36 -8.87 -4.80
N LEU A 44 -23.22 -9.22 -3.51
CA LEU A 44 -21.90 -9.41 -2.91
C LEU A 44 -21.30 -10.76 -3.32
N VAL A 45 -20.11 -10.72 -3.88
CA VAL A 45 -19.31 -11.91 -4.20
C VAL A 45 -18.15 -11.99 -3.22
N GLN A 46 -17.96 -13.18 -2.64
CA GLN A 46 -16.97 -13.45 -1.61
C GLN A 46 -15.99 -14.52 -2.05
N LYS A 47 -14.71 -14.33 -1.75
CA LYS A 47 -13.68 -15.34 -1.93
C LYS A 47 -12.77 -15.36 -0.71
N VAL A 48 -12.71 -16.49 -0.03
CA VAL A 48 -11.86 -16.69 1.15
C VAL A 48 -10.75 -17.68 0.82
N GLU A 49 -9.52 -17.31 1.17
CA GLU A 49 -8.35 -18.14 0.93
C GLU A 49 -7.51 -18.25 2.22
N PRO A 50 -6.97 -19.44 2.54
CA PRO A 50 -6.06 -19.59 3.66
C PRO A 50 -4.71 -18.93 3.38
N ILE A 51 -4.07 -18.39 4.41
CA ILE A 51 -2.73 -17.82 4.32
C ILE A 51 -1.70 -18.88 4.69
N LYS A 52 -0.78 -19.16 3.77
CA LYS A 52 0.35 -20.07 4.04
C LYS A 52 1.34 -19.37 4.98
N LYS A 53 1.56 -19.94 6.16
CA LYS A 53 2.57 -19.43 7.11
C LYS A 53 3.98 -19.61 6.53
N LYS A 54 4.77 -18.56 6.64
CA LYS A 54 6.17 -18.56 6.20
C LYS A 54 7.06 -19.11 7.32
N HIS A 55 8.09 -19.86 6.98
CA HIS A 55 8.96 -20.52 7.94
C HIS A 55 10.45 -20.29 7.60
N GLY A 56 11.31 -20.51 8.57
CA GLY A 56 12.76 -20.47 8.41
C GLY A 56 13.28 -19.07 8.06
N ILE A 57 14.23 -19.01 7.15
CA ILE A 57 14.93 -17.78 6.74
C ILE A 57 13.99 -16.66 6.24
N LEU A 58 12.81 -17.01 5.70
CA LEU A 58 11.82 -16.06 5.22
C LEU A 58 11.18 -15.20 6.34
N THR A 59 11.37 -15.60 7.60
CA THR A 59 10.88 -14.88 8.78
C THR A 59 11.94 -14.02 9.46
N TRP A 60 13.19 -14.09 9.01
CA TRP A 60 14.29 -13.33 9.57
C TRP A 60 14.13 -11.83 9.33
N PRO A 61 14.55 -10.97 10.28
CA PRO A 61 14.59 -9.53 10.08
C PRO A 61 15.23 -9.15 8.75
N LEU A 62 14.75 -8.08 8.14
CA LEU A 62 15.08 -7.58 6.80
C LEU A 62 14.60 -8.49 5.66
N ILE A 63 14.86 -9.81 5.69
CA ILE A 63 14.42 -10.76 4.65
C ILE A 63 12.88 -10.79 4.61
N ARG A 64 12.24 -10.91 5.77
CA ARG A 64 10.76 -10.90 5.87
C ARG A 64 10.14 -9.64 5.29
N GLY A 65 10.82 -8.50 5.38
CA GLY A 65 10.34 -7.24 4.81
C GLY A 65 10.18 -7.31 3.30
N VAL A 66 11.22 -7.77 2.59
CA VAL A 66 11.22 -7.96 1.14
C VAL A 66 10.19 -9.01 0.73
N VAL A 67 10.17 -10.15 1.45
CA VAL A 67 9.27 -11.27 1.16
C VAL A 67 7.79 -10.89 1.37
N ASN A 68 7.49 -10.17 2.45
CA ASN A 68 6.11 -9.74 2.74
C ASN A 68 5.66 -8.67 1.76
N PHE A 69 6.51 -7.71 1.44
CA PHE A 69 6.21 -6.68 0.43
C PHE A 69 5.95 -7.32 -0.94
N GLY A 70 6.83 -8.20 -1.42
CA GLY A 70 6.63 -8.90 -2.68
C GLY A 70 5.36 -9.76 -2.69
N SER A 71 5.07 -10.47 -1.59
CA SER A 71 3.83 -11.24 -1.45
C SER A 71 2.59 -10.36 -1.49
N SER A 72 2.62 -9.20 -0.79
CA SER A 72 1.50 -8.24 -0.79
C SER A 72 1.26 -7.66 -2.19
N MET A 73 2.32 -7.32 -2.94
CA MET A 73 2.21 -6.85 -4.32
C MET A 73 1.54 -7.89 -5.22
N VAL A 74 2.02 -9.14 -5.18
CA VAL A 74 1.45 -10.22 -6.01
C VAL A 74 -0.01 -10.50 -5.65
N ASN A 75 -0.31 -10.58 -4.35
CA ASN A 75 -1.68 -10.83 -3.88
C ASN A 75 -2.61 -9.66 -4.20
N GLY A 76 -2.12 -8.41 -4.05
CA GLY A 76 -2.87 -7.22 -4.38
C GLY A 76 -3.23 -7.13 -5.88
N VAL A 77 -2.26 -7.40 -6.76
CA VAL A 77 -2.53 -7.46 -8.21
C VAL A 77 -3.55 -8.54 -8.54
N LYS A 78 -3.41 -9.76 -7.97
CA LYS A 78 -4.38 -10.84 -8.19
C LYS A 78 -5.78 -10.48 -7.70
N ALA A 79 -5.89 -9.83 -6.55
CA ALA A 79 -7.17 -9.40 -6.01
C ALA A 79 -7.80 -8.30 -6.85
N LEU A 80 -6.99 -7.35 -7.34
CA LEU A 80 -7.45 -6.28 -8.22
C LEU A 80 -7.97 -6.84 -9.55
N MET A 81 -7.26 -7.79 -10.14
CA MET A 81 -7.71 -8.49 -11.35
C MET A 81 -9.02 -9.24 -11.11
N TYR A 82 -9.08 -9.99 -10.00
CA TYR A 82 -10.31 -10.71 -9.62
C TYR A 82 -11.50 -9.77 -9.46
N SER A 83 -11.31 -8.58 -8.87
CA SER A 83 -12.40 -7.60 -8.76
C SER A 83 -12.76 -6.98 -10.11
N ALA A 84 -11.79 -6.76 -10.99
CA ALA A 84 -12.02 -6.21 -12.32
C ALA A 84 -12.84 -7.16 -13.23
N ASP A 85 -12.71 -8.47 -13.03
CA ASP A 85 -13.46 -9.48 -13.83
C ASP A 85 -14.99 -9.32 -13.70
N PHE A 86 -15.50 -8.68 -12.62
CA PHE A 86 -16.93 -8.41 -12.43
C PHE A 86 -17.42 -7.14 -13.14
N PHE A 87 -16.51 -6.31 -13.64
CA PHE A 87 -16.78 -5.05 -14.30
C PHE A 87 -16.03 -4.99 -15.64
N PRO A 88 -16.43 -5.85 -16.60
CA PRO A 88 -15.85 -5.75 -17.93
C PRO A 88 -16.13 -4.33 -18.44
N GLU A 89 -15.07 -3.57 -18.70
CA GLU A 89 -15.21 -2.29 -19.40
C GLU A 89 -15.98 -2.57 -20.69
N ALA A 90 -16.89 -1.65 -21.07
CA ALA A 90 -17.55 -1.74 -22.35
C ALA A 90 -16.44 -1.80 -23.41
N GLU A 91 -16.20 -2.99 -23.94
CA GLU A 91 -15.17 -3.23 -24.94
C GLU A 91 -15.43 -2.28 -26.11
N GLY A 92 -14.61 -1.24 -26.21
CA GLY A 92 -14.52 -0.49 -27.45
C GLY A 92 -14.14 -1.46 -28.55
N GLU A 93 -14.50 -1.15 -29.81
CA GLU A 93 -14.11 -2.02 -30.94
C GLU A 93 -12.63 -2.37 -30.85
N PRO A 94 -12.26 -3.66 -30.83
CA PRO A 94 -10.87 -4.08 -30.64
C PRO A 94 -10.00 -3.48 -31.72
N SER A 95 -8.85 -2.94 -31.33
CA SER A 95 -7.92 -2.34 -32.27
C SER A 95 -7.45 -3.39 -33.30
N LYS A 96 -7.05 -2.96 -34.48
CA LYS A 96 -6.51 -3.87 -35.52
C LYS A 96 -5.34 -4.70 -35.00
N PHE A 97 -4.57 -4.16 -34.06
CA PHE A 97 -3.46 -4.86 -33.43
C PHE A 97 -3.96 -5.94 -32.44
N GLU A 98 -4.97 -5.64 -31.64
CA GLU A 98 -5.60 -6.61 -30.75
C GLU A 98 -6.25 -7.76 -31.52
N THR A 99 -6.99 -7.46 -32.58
CA THR A 99 -7.59 -8.48 -33.45
C THR A 99 -6.55 -9.39 -34.13
N TRP A 100 -5.41 -8.83 -34.55
CA TRP A 100 -4.30 -9.59 -35.09
C TRP A 100 -3.63 -10.49 -34.04
N LEU A 101 -3.44 -9.97 -32.81
CA LEU A 101 -2.83 -10.68 -31.72
C LEU A 101 -3.74 -11.81 -31.21
N GLU A 102 -5.05 -11.56 -31.17
CA GLU A 102 -6.07 -12.54 -30.78
C GLU A 102 -6.12 -13.73 -31.74
N LYS A 103 -6.07 -13.47 -33.06
CA LYS A 103 -5.99 -14.54 -34.09
C LYS A 103 -4.74 -15.39 -33.95
N LYS A 104 -3.65 -14.84 -33.39
CA LYS A 104 -2.36 -15.55 -33.27
C LYS A 104 -2.20 -16.31 -31.95
N LEU A 105 -2.74 -15.80 -30.87
CA LEU A 105 -2.55 -16.33 -29.51
C LEU A 105 -3.81 -17.02 -28.92
N GLY A 106 -5.00 -16.71 -29.44
CA GLY A 106 -6.28 -17.03 -28.85
C GLY A 106 -6.67 -16.07 -27.72
N SER A 107 -7.98 -15.88 -27.49
CA SER A 107 -8.51 -14.85 -26.56
C SER A 107 -7.98 -14.99 -25.12
N GLU A 108 -7.96 -16.22 -24.56
CA GLU A 108 -7.48 -16.45 -23.19
C GLU A 108 -5.98 -16.13 -22.98
N LYS A 109 -5.14 -16.49 -23.97
CA LYS A 109 -3.71 -16.17 -23.90
C LYS A 109 -3.44 -14.70 -24.14
N LEU A 110 -4.22 -14.06 -25.02
CA LEU A 110 -4.13 -12.63 -25.27
C LEU A 110 -4.40 -11.85 -24.00
N GLN A 111 -5.50 -12.13 -23.30
CA GLN A 111 -5.86 -11.46 -22.06
C GLN A 111 -4.73 -11.58 -21.01
N LYS A 112 -4.18 -12.78 -20.81
CA LYS A 112 -3.04 -13.00 -19.90
C LYS A 112 -1.80 -12.18 -20.30
N VAL A 113 -1.48 -12.13 -21.61
CA VAL A 113 -0.33 -11.36 -22.13
C VAL A 113 -0.54 -9.87 -21.93
N VAL A 114 -1.72 -9.35 -22.26
CA VAL A 114 -2.06 -7.91 -22.09
C VAL A 114 -1.92 -7.50 -20.62
N VAL A 115 -2.51 -8.28 -19.71
CA VAL A 115 -2.40 -8.01 -18.26
C VAL A 115 -0.94 -8.05 -17.80
N TYR A 116 -0.20 -9.10 -18.16
CA TYR A 116 1.21 -9.20 -17.77
C TYR A 116 2.05 -8.03 -18.30
N LEU A 117 1.85 -7.67 -19.56
CA LEU A 117 2.54 -6.53 -20.18
C LEU A 117 2.17 -5.22 -19.50
N SER A 118 0.89 -5.00 -19.18
CA SER A 118 0.43 -3.82 -18.46
C SER A 118 1.07 -3.69 -17.06
N VAL A 119 1.19 -4.80 -16.33
CA VAL A 119 1.89 -4.83 -15.03
C VAL A 119 3.37 -4.49 -15.20
N VAL A 120 4.04 -5.09 -16.17
CA VAL A 120 5.47 -4.83 -16.44
C VAL A 120 5.68 -3.36 -16.83
N LEU A 121 4.86 -2.83 -17.73
CA LEU A 121 4.92 -1.42 -18.13
C LEU A 121 4.62 -0.48 -16.97
N GLY A 122 3.63 -0.79 -16.13
CA GLY A 122 3.30 -0.02 -14.93
C GLY A 122 4.46 0.03 -13.94
N VAL A 123 5.12 -1.12 -13.70
CA VAL A 123 6.31 -1.19 -12.85
C VAL A 123 7.47 -0.39 -13.47
N ALA A 124 7.73 -0.55 -14.77
CA ALA A 124 8.79 0.17 -15.46
C ALA A 124 8.56 1.69 -15.43
N LEU A 125 7.32 2.13 -15.65
CA LEU A 125 6.93 3.54 -15.55
C LEU A 125 7.11 4.07 -14.13
N SER A 126 6.71 3.31 -13.11
CA SER A 126 6.88 3.70 -11.70
C SER A 126 8.35 3.84 -11.32
N VAL A 127 9.19 2.90 -11.75
CA VAL A 127 10.65 2.98 -11.56
C VAL A 127 11.21 4.21 -12.28
N GLY A 128 10.81 4.42 -13.54
CA GLY A 128 11.21 5.59 -14.32
C GLY A 128 10.85 6.89 -13.63
N LEU A 129 9.60 7.03 -13.22
CA LEU A 129 9.05 8.26 -12.65
C LEU A 129 9.58 8.55 -11.24
N PHE A 130 9.63 7.55 -10.35
CA PHE A 130 9.92 7.79 -8.92
C PHE A 130 11.38 7.53 -8.52
N ILE A 131 12.17 6.86 -9.37
CA ILE A 131 13.56 6.54 -9.06
C ILE A 131 14.51 7.19 -10.05
N LEU A 132 14.30 6.98 -11.35
CA LEU A 132 15.23 7.44 -12.36
C LEU A 132 15.08 8.94 -12.66
N LEU A 133 13.87 9.44 -12.82
CA LEU A 133 13.60 10.85 -13.13
C LEU A 133 14.15 11.82 -12.06
N PRO A 134 13.96 11.62 -10.73
CA PRO A 134 14.59 12.47 -9.72
C PRO A 134 16.11 12.54 -9.84
N THR A 135 16.76 11.39 -10.09
CA THR A 135 18.21 11.31 -10.27
C THR A 135 18.66 12.04 -11.55
N LEU A 136 17.89 11.91 -12.62
CA LEU A 136 18.13 12.60 -13.89
C LEU A 136 17.99 14.12 -13.71
N LEU A 137 16.88 14.59 -13.12
CA LEU A 137 16.65 16.03 -12.87
C LEU A 137 17.76 16.67 -12.04
N ALA A 138 18.18 15.98 -10.96
CA ALA A 138 19.29 16.45 -10.14
C ALA A 138 20.62 16.52 -10.92
N SER A 139 20.78 15.75 -11.99
CA SER A 139 22.01 15.75 -12.79
C SER A 139 22.18 17.01 -13.65
N PHE A 140 21.11 17.76 -13.91
CA PHE A 140 21.13 19.00 -14.66
C PHE A 140 21.51 20.21 -13.81
N ILE A 141 21.57 20.08 -12.46
CA ILE A 141 21.93 21.18 -11.59
C ILE A 141 23.46 21.33 -11.55
N PRO A 142 24.03 22.49 -11.99
CA PRO A 142 25.46 22.73 -12.00
C PRO A 142 26.08 22.63 -10.59
N GLY A 143 27.30 22.09 -10.49
CA GLY A 143 28.05 21.98 -9.20
C GLY A 143 27.49 20.92 -8.23
N LEU A 144 26.38 20.23 -8.55
CA LEU A 144 25.77 19.23 -7.66
C LEU A 144 26.47 17.86 -7.75
N LYS A 145 27.13 17.58 -8.88
CA LYS A 145 27.78 16.28 -9.12
C LYS A 145 28.91 16.00 -8.10
N GLU A 146 29.60 17.03 -7.64
CA GLU A 146 30.71 16.94 -6.68
C GLU A 146 30.22 16.86 -5.22
N ARG A 147 28.96 17.21 -4.96
CA ARG A 147 28.35 17.24 -3.63
C ARG A 147 27.39 16.06 -3.44
N ALA A 148 27.94 14.84 -3.31
CA ALA A 148 27.19 13.58 -3.38
C ALA A 148 26.00 13.50 -2.41
N VAL A 149 26.15 13.96 -1.16
CA VAL A 149 25.10 13.97 -0.14
C VAL A 149 23.99 14.98 -0.50
N LEU A 150 24.40 16.23 -0.83
CA LEU A 150 23.44 17.27 -1.23
C LEU A 150 22.63 16.85 -2.46
N ARG A 151 23.29 16.21 -3.43
CA ARG A 151 22.62 15.64 -4.60
C ARG A 151 21.57 14.60 -4.20
N SER A 152 21.86 13.72 -3.23
CA SER A 152 20.88 12.74 -2.74
C SER A 152 19.68 13.39 -2.05
N LEU A 153 19.89 14.46 -1.31
CA LEU A 153 18.80 15.21 -0.68
C LEU A 153 17.92 15.89 -1.72
N ILE A 154 18.50 16.51 -2.75
CA ILE A 154 17.76 17.15 -3.84
C ILE A 154 17.01 16.10 -4.68
N GLU A 155 17.63 14.95 -4.99
CA GLU A 155 16.92 13.79 -5.59
C GLU A 155 15.71 13.39 -4.74
N GLY A 156 15.84 13.40 -3.41
CA GLY A 156 14.76 13.12 -2.47
C GLY A 156 13.63 14.15 -2.55
N VAL A 157 13.96 15.44 -2.61
CA VAL A 157 12.97 16.51 -2.78
C VAL A 157 12.19 16.32 -4.09
N PHE A 158 12.88 16.11 -5.22
CA PHE A 158 12.22 15.84 -6.49
C PHE A 158 11.32 14.61 -6.42
N ARG A 159 11.77 13.53 -5.75
CA ARG A 159 10.95 12.31 -5.57
C ARG A 159 9.66 12.60 -4.81
N ILE A 160 9.74 13.37 -3.71
CA ILE A 160 8.55 13.75 -2.94
C ILE A 160 7.61 14.60 -3.80
N LEU A 161 8.12 15.60 -4.51
CA LEU A 161 7.29 16.49 -5.34
C LEU A 161 6.63 15.72 -6.49
N ILE A 162 7.35 14.85 -7.19
CA ILE A 162 6.81 14.02 -8.27
C ILE A 162 5.74 13.07 -7.71
N PHE A 163 6.00 12.43 -6.57
CA PHE A 163 5.07 11.51 -5.93
C PHE A 163 3.78 12.21 -5.50
N LEU A 164 3.89 13.36 -4.83
CA LEU A 164 2.72 14.14 -4.42
C LEU A 164 1.94 14.66 -5.64
N GLY A 165 2.62 15.18 -6.66
CA GLY A 165 1.99 15.62 -7.90
C GLY A 165 1.22 14.51 -8.60
N TYR A 166 1.83 13.31 -8.72
CA TYR A 166 1.20 12.12 -9.26
C TYR A 166 -0.04 11.73 -8.45
N MET A 167 0.06 11.69 -7.12
CA MET A 167 -1.06 11.30 -6.26
C MET A 167 -2.23 12.30 -6.33
N ILE A 168 -1.93 13.60 -6.38
CA ILE A 168 -2.96 14.64 -6.58
C ILE A 168 -3.66 14.46 -7.93
N MET A 169 -2.92 14.14 -8.98
CA MET A 169 -3.49 13.90 -10.31
C MET A 169 -4.40 12.67 -10.30
N VAL A 170 -3.89 11.54 -9.79
CA VAL A 170 -4.62 10.26 -9.74
C VAL A 170 -5.86 10.36 -8.85
N SER A 171 -5.78 11.05 -7.70
CA SER A 171 -6.91 11.21 -6.78
C SER A 171 -8.10 11.97 -7.36
N LYS A 172 -7.92 12.67 -8.47
CA LYS A 172 -9.00 13.42 -9.16
C LYS A 172 -9.79 12.58 -10.15
N THR A 173 -9.27 11.42 -10.56
CA THR A 173 -9.96 10.54 -11.51
C THR A 173 -11.19 9.89 -10.84
N PRO A 174 -12.32 9.72 -11.56
CA PRO A 174 -13.56 9.16 -11.00
C PRO A 174 -13.33 7.76 -10.39
N ASP A 175 -12.63 6.89 -11.10
CA ASP A 175 -12.39 5.51 -10.68
C ASP A 175 -11.57 5.44 -9.39
N MET A 176 -10.50 6.24 -9.31
CA MET A 176 -9.68 6.29 -8.09
C MET A 176 -10.41 6.93 -6.91
N LYS A 177 -11.34 7.87 -7.16
CA LYS A 177 -12.19 8.38 -6.08
C LYS A 177 -13.02 7.27 -5.45
N ARG A 178 -13.59 6.35 -6.24
CA ARG A 178 -14.33 5.19 -5.74
C ARG A 178 -13.42 4.23 -4.98
N VAL A 179 -12.28 3.84 -5.55
CA VAL A 179 -11.28 3.00 -4.86
C VAL A 179 -10.85 3.63 -3.53
N PHE A 180 -10.63 4.95 -3.49
CA PHE A 180 -10.28 5.66 -2.25
C PHE A 180 -11.44 5.75 -1.25
N SER A 181 -12.70 5.66 -1.70
CA SER A 181 -13.84 5.54 -0.80
C SER A 181 -13.90 4.14 -0.16
N TYR A 182 -13.65 3.08 -0.92
CA TYR A 182 -13.47 1.72 -0.37
C TYR A 182 -12.30 1.66 0.63
N HIS A 183 -11.21 2.36 0.36
CA HIS A 183 -10.10 2.48 1.30
C HIS A 183 -10.50 3.22 2.59
N GLY A 184 -11.35 4.24 2.48
CA GLY A 184 -11.95 4.90 3.64
C GLY A 184 -12.86 3.96 4.43
N ALA A 185 -13.66 3.12 3.76
CA ALA A 185 -14.51 2.10 4.39
C ALA A 185 -13.69 1.06 5.16
N GLU A 186 -12.60 0.56 4.55
CA GLU A 186 -11.64 -0.34 5.21
C GLU A 186 -11.14 0.25 6.52
N HIS A 187 -10.62 1.47 6.51
CA HIS A 187 -10.07 2.13 7.69
C HIS A 187 -11.12 2.34 8.79
N LYS A 188 -12.31 2.81 8.42
CA LYS A 188 -13.41 3.03 9.36
C LYS A 188 -13.83 1.72 10.03
N THR A 189 -13.92 0.65 9.26
CA THR A 189 -14.31 -0.68 9.77
C THR A 189 -13.25 -1.26 10.71
N ILE A 190 -11.97 -1.17 10.37
CA ILE A 190 -10.87 -1.58 11.27
C ILE A 190 -10.89 -0.74 12.56
N ARG A 191 -11.14 0.57 12.47
CA ARG A 191 -11.26 1.45 13.64
C ARG A 191 -12.43 1.06 14.55
N CYS A 192 -13.57 0.72 13.97
CA CYS A 192 -14.74 0.23 14.73
C CYS A 192 -14.41 -1.05 15.49
N TYR A 193 -13.73 -1.99 14.81
CA TYR A 193 -13.27 -3.24 15.43
C TYR A 193 -12.25 -3.00 16.55
N GLU A 194 -11.26 -2.12 16.34
CA GLU A 194 -10.29 -1.75 17.39
C GLU A 194 -10.91 -1.01 18.57
N ALA A 195 -12.01 -0.31 18.34
CA ALA A 195 -12.82 0.29 19.39
C ALA A 195 -13.72 -0.73 20.12
N GLN A 196 -13.69 -2.01 19.71
CA GLN A 196 -14.50 -3.09 20.25
C GLN A 196 -16.01 -2.81 20.20
N LEU A 197 -16.44 -2.09 19.15
CA LEU A 197 -17.85 -1.81 18.88
C LEU A 197 -18.43 -2.88 17.96
N PRO A 198 -19.75 -3.18 18.03
CA PRO A 198 -20.41 -4.03 17.06
C PRO A 198 -20.18 -3.53 15.63
N LEU A 199 -19.85 -4.43 14.71
CA LEU A 199 -19.61 -4.13 13.30
C LEU A 199 -20.92 -3.90 12.57
N THR A 200 -21.51 -2.73 12.76
CA THR A 200 -22.71 -2.27 12.05
C THR A 200 -22.40 -0.97 11.30
N VAL A 201 -23.17 -0.67 10.26
CA VAL A 201 -22.99 0.55 9.47
C VAL A 201 -23.05 1.80 10.36
N GLU A 202 -23.96 1.82 11.35
CA GLU A 202 -24.16 2.93 12.28
C GLU A 202 -22.91 3.18 13.14
N ASN A 203 -22.22 2.12 13.57
CA ASN A 203 -21.02 2.22 14.41
C ASN A 203 -19.75 2.50 13.60
N VAL A 204 -19.71 2.06 12.34
CA VAL A 204 -18.57 2.27 11.43
C VAL A 204 -18.59 3.67 10.83
N ARG A 205 -19.78 4.19 10.45
CA ARG A 205 -19.94 5.50 9.80
C ARG A 205 -19.26 6.67 10.54
N PRO A 206 -19.34 6.82 11.87
CA PRO A 206 -18.70 7.93 12.61
C PRO A 206 -17.19 7.75 12.81
N GLN A 207 -16.62 6.58 12.49
CA GLN A 207 -15.18 6.35 12.66
C GLN A 207 -14.36 7.21 11.68
N THR A 208 -13.09 7.48 12.07
CA THR A 208 -12.18 8.21 11.19
C THR A 208 -11.63 7.32 10.09
N ARG A 209 -11.51 7.87 8.87
CA ARG A 209 -10.87 7.22 7.72
C ARG A 209 -9.33 7.22 7.77
N LEU A 210 -8.72 7.85 8.78
CA LEU A 210 -7.27 7.89 8.92
C LEU A 210 -6.81 6.77 9.85
N HIS A 211 -5.87 5.93 9.38
CA HIS A 211 -5.37 4.78 10.13
C HIS A 211 -3.82 4.73 10.15
N PRO A 212 -3.16 4.68 11.31
CA PRO A 212 -1.69 4.80 11.39
C PRO A 212 -0.92 3.59 10.82
N ARG A 213 -1.56 2.44 10.70
CA ARG A 213 -0.95 1.19 10.21
C ARG A 213 -1.35 0.84 8.78
N CYS A 214 -1.67 1.84 7.97
CA CYS A 214 -2.05 1.66 6.58
C CYS A 214 -0.85 1.45 5.66
N GLY A 215 -1.02 0.62 4.63
CA GLY A 215 -0.01 0.39 3.60
C GLY A 215 0.39 1.65 2.81
N THR A 216 -0.52 2.62 2.64
CA THR A 216 -0.18 3.89 1.95
C THR A 216 0.74 4.78 2.80
N SER A 217 0.59 4.76 4.13
CA SER A 217 1.56 5.40 5.04
C SER A 217 2.95 4.78 4.93
N PHE A 218 3.01 3.46 4.69
CA PHE A 218 4.27 2.75 4.44
C PHE A 218 5.00 3.27 3.21
N LEU A 219 4.31 3.61 2.11
CA LEU A 219 4.94 4.20 0.92
C LEU A 219 5.68 5.51 1.26
N PHE A 220 5.09 6.36 2.07
CA PHE A 220 5.73 7.60 2.51
C PHE A 220 6.98 7.33 3.35
N VAL A 221 6.90 6.37 4.27
CA VAL A 221 8.06 5.91 5.06
C VAL A 221 9.16 5.38 4.15
N VAL A 222 8.84 4.58 3.13
CA VAL A 222 9.80 4.09 2.13
C VAL A 222 10.52 5.24 1.43
N ILE A 223 9.80 6.31 1.07
CA ILE A 223 10.41 7.48 0.43
C ILE A 223 11.43 8.14 1.38
N ILE A 224 11.05 8.41 2.63
CA ILE A 224 11.95 9.03 3.62
C ILE A 224 13.17 8.14 3.88
N ILE A 225 12.98 6.85 4.14
CA ILE A 225 14.07 5.89 4.34
C ILE A 225 14.97 5.84 3.09
N SER A 226 14.39 5.89 1.88
CA SER A 226 15.18 5.90 0.65
C SER A 226 16.09 7.12 0.53
N ILE A 227 15.65 8.28 1.00
CA ILE A 227 16.44 9.50 1.01
C ILE A 227 17.62 9.36 1.99
N LEU A 228 17.34 8.91 3.21
CA LEU A 228 18.35 8.74 4.25
C LEU A 228 19.41 7.70 3.85
N VAL A 229 18.97 6.52 3.44
CA VAL A 229 19.86 5.44 2.99
C VAL A 229 20.68 5.87 1.77
N SER A 230 20.07 6.60 0.85
CA SER A 230 20.75 7.13 -0.33
C SER A 230 21.79 8.20 0.03
N ALA A 231 21.52 9.06 1.02
CA ALA A 231 22.46 10.07 1.49
C ALA A 231 23.66 9.40 2.18
N VAL A 232 23.42 8.44 3.09
CA VAL A 232 24.48 7.67 3.75
C VAL A 232 25.32 6.89 2.72
N PHE A 233 24.68 6.16 1.81
CA PHE A 233 25.39 5.45 0.75
C PHE A 233 26.28 6.39 -0.09
N SER A 234 25.77 7.55 -0.48
CA SER A 234 26.51 8.52 -1.28
C SER A 234 27.65 9.22 -0.53
N SER A 235 27.61 9.24 0.81
CA SER A 235 28.74 9.76 1.62
C SER A 235 29.93 8.79 1.63
N ILE A 236 29.63 7.47 1.54
CA ILE A 236 30.66 6.42 1.53
C ILE A 236 31.15 6.16 0.10
N PHE A 237 30.21 6.14 -0.85
CA PHE A 237 30.48 5.84 -2.27
C PHE A 237 30.02 7.00 -3.16
N PRO A 238 30.84 8.04 -3.35
CA PRO A 238 30.48 9.21 -4.16
C PRO A 238 30.50 8.86 -5.65
N ILE A 239 29.35 8.50 -6.21
CA ILE A 239 29.19 8.16 -7.63
C ILE A 239 28.81 9.41 -8.41
N SER A 240 29.73 9.92 -9.24
CA SER A 240 29.51 11.10 -10.10
C SER A 240 28.77 10.75 -11.40
N ASN A 241 29.02 9.55 -11.96
CA ASN A 241 28.34 9.09 -13.16
C ASN A 241 26.86 8.86 -12.92
N THR A 242 25.99 9.54 -13.68
CA THR A 242 24.53 9.50 -13.48
C THR A 242 23.95 8.12 -13.75
N PHE A 243 24.42 7.38 -14.75
CA PHE A 243 23.95 6.03 -15.07
C PHE A 243 24.29 5.03 -13.95
N LEU A 244 25.54 5.01 -13.49
CA LEU A 244 25.94 4.16 -12.35
C LEU A 244 25.17 4.53 -11.08
N ARG A 245 24.87 5.81 -10.88
CA ARG A 245 24.05 6.27 -9.76
C ARG A 245 22.61 5.76 -9.87
N MET A 246 21.99 5.81 -11.05
CA MET A 246 20.69 5.21 -11.28
C MET A 246 20.68 3.70 -10.98
N LEU A 247 21.69 2.98 -11.46
CA LEU A 247 21.83 1.55 -11.21
C LEU A 247 21.98 1.25 -9.70
N SER A 248 22.78 2.06 -8.98
CA SER A 248 22.91 1.91 -7.52
C SER A 248 21.58 2.13 -6.80
N ARG A 249 20.75 3.11 -7.22
CA ARG A 249 19.41 3.31 -6.65
C ARG A 249 18.51 2.10 -6.81
N LEU A 250 18.55 1.45 -7.96
CA LEU A 250 17.79 0.20 -8.21
C LEU A 250 18.32 -0.95 -7.34
N ALA A 251 19.62 -1.12 -7.27
CA ALA A 251 20.24 -2.16 -6.45
C ALA A 251 19.94 -2.00 -4.95
N MET A 252 19.72 -0.78 -4.47
CA MET A 252 19.41 -0.50 -3.06
C MET A 252 17.94 -0.72 -2.70
N LEU A 253 17.02 -0.86 -3.67
CA LEU A 253 15.58 -1.00 -3.39
C LEU A 253 15.23 -2.11 -2.39
N PRO A 254 15.77 -3.35 -2.51
CA PRO A 254 15.47 -4.40 -1.54
C PRO A 254 15.86 -4.01 -0.11
N PHE A 255 17.01 -3.35 0.07
CA PHE A 255 17.48 -2.89 1.38
C PHE A 255 16.58 -1.78 1.94
N ILE A 256 16.18 -0.84 1.10
CA ILE A 256 15.28 0.26 1.49
C ILE A 256 13.95 -0.31 1.96
N VAL A 257 13.35 -1.23 1.19
CA VAL A 257 12.09 -1.89 1.56
C VAL A 257 12.24 -2.70 2.85
N ALA A 258 13.36 -3.43 3.01
CA ALA A 258 13.64 -4.20 4.21
C ALA A 258 13.69 -3.31 5.46
N ILE A 259 14.44 -2.21 5.41
CA ILE A 259 14.59 -1.26 6.52
C ILE A 259 13.25 -0.58 6.80
N ALA A 260 12.55 -0.11 5.78
CA ALA A 260 11.25 0.54 5.92
C ALA A 260 10.20 -0.38 6.55
N TYR A 261 10.19 -1.66 6.19
CA TYR A 261 9.31 -2.65 6.77
C TYR A 261 9.57 -2.85 8.27
N GLU A 262 10.83 -3.03 8.67
CA GLU A 262 11.18 -3.19 10.09
C GLU A 262 10.88 -1.91 10.90
N PHE A 263 11.16 -0.75 10.32
CA PHE A 263 10.81 0.54 10.91
C PHE A 263 9.30 0.67 11.13
N ASN A 264 8.50 0.40 10.10
CA ASN A 264 7.05 0.49 10.20
C ASN A 264 6.47 -0.50 11.23
N ARG A 265 7.04 -1.71 11.29
CA ARG A 265 6.68 -2.71 12.29
C ARG A 265 7.02 -2.25 13.71
N LEU A 266 8.18 -1.64 13.91
CA LEU A 266 8.59 -1.09 15.19
C LEU A 266 7.66 0.05 15.63
N VAL A 267 7.39 0.99 14.74
CA VAL A 267 6.51 2.14 14.99
C VAL A 267 5.07 1.69 15.26
N GLY A 268 4.57 0.70 14.53
CA GLY A 268 3.20 0.18 14.69
C GLY A 268 2.93 -0.47 16.05
N ARG A 269 3.97 -1.01 16.70
CA ARG A 269 3.87 -1.65 18.03
C ARG A 269 3.74 -0.66 19.17
N HIS A 270 4.30 0.53 19.03
CA HIS A 270 4.37 1.51 20.10
C HIS A 270 3.34 2.62 19.89
N ASP A 271 2.82 3.18 20.98
CA ASP A 271 1.89 4.31 20.94
C ASP A 271 2.39 5.40 21.90
N ASN A 272 3.41 6.12 21.45
CA ASN A 272 4.00 7.23 22.19
C ASN A 272 4.07 8.50 21.31
N TRP A 273 4.48 9.61 21.89
CA TRP A 273 4.56 10.88 21.18
C TRP A 273 5.49 10.83 19.95
N LEU A 274 6.58 10.06 20.05
CA LEU A 274 7.56 9.90 18.94
C LEU A 274 6.93 9.14 17.77
N THR A 275 6.23 8.02 18.02
CA THR A 275 5.55 7.27 16.98
C THR A 275 4.45 8.08 16.32
N LYS A 276 3.73 8.94 17.08
CA LYS A 276 2.75 9.87 16.49
C LYS A 276 3.39 10.87 15.54
N ILE A 277 4.55 11.43 15.88
CA ILE A 277 5.28 12.33 14.98
C ILE A 277 5.77 11.58 13.73
N LEU A 278 6.32 10.38 13.90
CA LEU A 278 6.83 9.58 12.79
C LEU A 278 5.74 9.10 11.82
N THR A 279 4.53 8.86 12.31
CA THR A 279 3.38 8.44 11.48
C THR A 279 2.59 9.61 10.92
N ALA A 280 2.71 10.82 11.50
CA ALA A 280 1.94 11.99 11.08
C ALA A 280 2.02 12.31 9.58
N PRO A 281 3.19 12.29 8.91
CA PRO A 281 3.26 12.53 7.48
C PRO A 281 2.49 11.49 6.65
N GLY A 282 2.57 10.21 7.05
CA GLY A 282 1.80 9.14 6.42
C GLY A 282 0.29 9.30 6.63
N MET A 283 -0.13 9.69 7.84
CA MET A 283 -1.53 10.00 8.15
C MET A 283 -2.04 11.19 7.32
N TRP A 284 -1.23 12.26 7.21
CA TRP A 284 -1.58 13.41 6.38
C TRP A 284 -1.71 13.03 4.90
N PHE A 285 -0.85 12.15 4.42
CA PHE A 285 -0.92 11.62 3.05
C PHE A 285 -2.23 10.87 2.77
N GLN A 286 -2.83 10.22 3.76
CA GLN A 286 -4.12 9.54 3.61
C GLN A 286 -5.28 10.48 3.29
N LEU A 287 -5.16 11.79 3.53
CA LEU A 287 -6.16 12.76 3.09
C LEU A 287 -6.36 12.77 1.57
N PHE A 288 -5.34 12.36 0.81
CA PHE A 288 -5.37 12.24 -0.65
C PHE A 288 -5.72 10.83 -1.13
N THR A 289 -5.56 9.82 -0.29
CA THR A 289 -5.71 8.40 -0.67
C THR A 289 -6.90 7.71 -0.02
N THR A 290 -7.72 8.45 0.75
CA THR A 290 -8.97 7.97 1.31
C THR A 290 -10.07 9.01 1.13
N ASN A 291 -11.29 8.56 0.81
CA ASN A 291 -12.48 9.40 0.77
C ASN A 291 -13.54 8.87 1.73
N GLU A 292 -14.60 9.67 1.97
CA GLU A 292 -15.74 9.21 2.74
C GLU A 292 -16.50 8.15 1.95
N PRO A 293 -16.70 6.95 2.52
CA PRO A 293 -17.48 5.89 1.89
C PRO A 293 -18.99 6.13 2.07
N ASP A 294 -19.78 5.59 1.16
CA ASP A 294 -21.20 5.39 1.37
C ASP A 294 -21.48 4.10 2.19
N ASP A 295 -22.73 3.92 2.60
CA ASP A 295 -23.13 2.79 3.44
C ASP A 295 -22.91 1.44 2.75
N SER A 296 -23.11 1.38 1.45
CA SER A 296 -22.91 0.17 0.66
C SER A 296 -21.45 -0.29 0.64
N MET A 297 -20.51 0.65 0.65
CA MET A 297 -19.07 0.38 0.74
C MET A 297 -18.68 -0.06 2.17
N ILE A 298 -19.34 0.51 3.18
CA ILE A 298 -19.16 0.08 4.58
C ILE A 298 -19.63 -1.36 4.78
N GLU A 299 -20.77 -1.76 4.20
CA GLU A 299 -21.25 -3.16 4.21
C GLU A 299 -20.20 -4.12 3.66
N VAL A 300 -19.61 -3.80 2.50
CA VAL A 300 -18.53 -4.60 1.90
C VAL A 300 -17.34 -4.73 2.85
N ALA A 301 -16.96 -3.63 3.52
CA ALA A 301 -15.84 -3.63 4.46
C ALA A 301 -16.11 -4.45 5.72
N ILE A 302 -17.34 -4.38 6.27
CA ILE A 302 -17.79 -5.17 7.41
C ILE A 302 -17.74 -6.65 7.06
N GLU A 303 -18.30 -7.03 5.91
CA GLU A 303 -18.32 -8.41 5.45
C GLU A 303 -16.91 -8.95 5.26
N ALA A 304 -16.03 -8.17 4.57
CA ALA A 304 -14.64 -8.57 4.35
C ALA A 304 -13.85 -8.75 5.67
N LEU A 305 -14.08 -7.88 6.65
CA LEU A 305 -13.46 -8.00 7.97
C LEU A 305 -13.97 -9.22 8.73
N THR A 306 -15.29 -9.43 8.73
CA THR A 306 -15.93 -10.54 9.44
C THR A 306 -15.40 -11.91 8.98
N LEU A 307 -15.21 -12.07 7.67
CA LEU A 307 -14.68 -13.31 7.08
C LEU A 307 -13.25 -13.66 7.50
N VAL A 308 -12.45 -12.68 7.94
CA VAL A 308 -11.04 -12.89 8.32
C VAL A 308 -10.79 -12.81 9.82
N LEU A 309 -11.84 -12.60 10.63
CA LEU A 309 -11.70 -12.63 12.08
C LEU A 309 -11.15 -13.99 12.54
N PRO A 310 -10.22 -14.00 13.50
CA PRO A 310 -9.66 -15.23 14.02
C PRO A 310 -10.69 -16.02 14.84
N GLU A 311 -10.59 -17.35 14.81
CA GLU A 311 -11.42 -18.22 15.62
C GLU A 311 -11.05 -18.14 17.13
N GLN A 312 -9.80 -17.83 17.43
CA GLN A 312 -9.30 -17.63 18.77
C GLN A 312 -9.21 -16.13 19.08
N GLU A 313 -9.89 -15.69 20.11
CA GLU A 313 -9.87 -14.30 20.54
C GLU A 313 -8.44 -13.82 20.82
N GLY A 314 -8.07 -12.68 20.25
CA GLY A 314 -6.75 -12.08 20.42
C GLY A 314 -5.63 -12.65 19.54
N ALA A 315 -5.89 -13.62 18.67
CA ALA A 315 -4.88 -14.15 17.72
C ALA A 315 -4.45 -13.11 16.68
N ASP A 316 -5.21 -12.04 16.51
CA ASP A 316 -4.91 -10.89 15.64
C ASP A 316 -4.31 -9.69 16.39
N ARG A 317 -3.96 -9.82 17.68
CA ARG A 317 -3.29 -8.75 18.44
C ARG A 317 -1.86 -8.50 17.94
N TRP A 318 -1.49 -7.21 17.94
CA TRP A 318 -0.12 -6.76 17.64
C TRP A 318 0.87 -7.17 18.72
#